data_bf2ac9213e7beac3c06a6dfcfec91b50
#
_entry.id   bf2ac9213e7beac3c06a6dfcfec91b50
#
_cell.length_a   1.000
_cell.length_b   1.000
_cell.length_c   1.000
_cell.angle_alpha   90.00
_cell.angle_beta   90.00
_cell.angle_gamma   90.00
#
_symmetry.space_group_name_H-M   'P 1'
#
loop_
_entity.id
_entity.type
_entity.pdbx_description
1 polymer ?
#
loop_
_entity_poly.entity_id
_entity_poly.type
_entity_poly.pdbx_seq_one_letter_code
_entity_poly.pdbx_strand_id
1 'polypeptide(L)'
;MKPANLASHRGTYVVTFDVESRLQAYRAGGLNVPHQYDPLFENFHRILSKKLKSALPDVNIHTISMNKVRLKIWKEVENRIQDMTHEVVLSSCQEIADSYPKSEGLILNINRLFNTEGEMIGYGPRHGFKPLDEQFKDLVEKIAGRSVVLIEDGAFTGGTIRYVLKALRGLGIKVTAVVIGFCRTQAYASLKELLNGELTVVDSLDNLVDWIPDHDLIPFIPNCGRVLGEQSPTGLMSLQTENGASRAYPYILPFGKMEKWASVPTDGARDLSRFCLDTSIEIFSRMGPKITIGELIKACPRVSKPIVIGEHSNFPSFDTEVIEFLKRMRDRIE
;
A
#
# COMPACT_ATOMS: atom_id res chain seq x y z
N MET A 1 40.74 10.82 6.29
CA MET A 1 39.49 11.19 6.97
C MET A 1 38.78 9.89 7.34
N LYS A 2 38.58 9.60 8.62
CA LYS A 2 37.79 8.47 9.07
C LYS A 2 36.32 8.78 8.72
N PRO A 3 35.52 7.81 8.20
CA PRO A 3 34.09 8.04 8.00
C PRO A 3 33.46 8.35 9.37
N ALA A 4 32.61 9.38 9.39
CA ALA A 4 31.87 9.77 10.55
C ALA A 4 31.10 8.55 11.10
N ASN A 5 31.22 8.28 12.38
CA ASN A 5 30.40 7.32 13.11
C ASN A 5 28.92 7.59 12.78
N LEU A 6 28.31 6.73 11.97
CA LEU A 6 26.86 6.57 11.91
C LEU A 6 26.43 6.13 13.30
N ALA A 7 25.92 7.08 14.08
CA ALA A 7 25.27 6.78 15.34
C ALA A 7 24.29 5.64 15.11
N SER A 8 24.36 4.59 15.92
CA SER A 8 23.47 3.44 15.89
C SER A 8 22.03 3.94 15.99
N HIS A 9 21.36 4.05 14.88
CA HIS A 9 19.96 4.45 14.83
C HIS A 9 19.11 3.27 15.34
N ARG A 10 18.96 3.19 16.66
CA ARG A 10 17.93 2.34 17.28
C ARG A 10 16.56 2.90 16.89
N GLY A 11 16.02 2.42 15.78
CA GLY A 11 14.70 2.78 15.31
C GLY A 11 13.82 1.55 15.14
N THR A 12 12.55 1.77 14.84
CA THR A 12 11.59 0.71 14.58
C THR A 12 11.25 0.68 13.09
N TYR A 13 11.32 -0.50 12.49
CA TYR A 13 10.81 -0.81 11.15
C TYR A 13 9.53 -1.62 11.29
N VAL A 14 8.45 -1.14 10.71
CA VAL A 14 7.14 -1.79 10.81
C VAL A 14 6.86 -2.63 9.57
N VAL A 15 6.36 -3.84 9.79
CA VAL A 15 5.80 -4.68 8.73
C VAL A 15 4.34 -4.98 9.07
N THR A 16 3.43 -4.53 8.23
CA THR A 16 2.02 -4.90 8.36
C THR A 16 1.71 -6.13 7.53
N PHE A 17 1.03 -7.09 8.13
CA PHE A 17 0.65 -8.35 7.50
C PHE A 17 -0.80 -8.28 7.00
N ASP A 18 -0.99 -8.45 5.68
CA ASP A 18 -2.29 -8.44 5.04
C ASP A 18 -2.40 -9.31 3.77
N VAL A 19 -1.31 -9.96 3.34
CA VAL A 19 -1.29 -10.83 2.13
C VAL A 19 -2.42 -11.86 2.16
N GLU A 20 -2.60 -12.55 3.30
CA GLU A 20 -3.62 -13.59 3.45
C GLU A 20 -5.04 -13.06 3.30
N SER A 21 -5.29 -11.84 3.75
CA SER A 21 -6.61 -11.19 3.62
C SER A 21 -6.84 -10.69 2.19
N ARG A 22 -5.82 -10.14 1.54
CA ARG A 22 -5.91 -9.63 0.16
C ARG A 22 -6.14 -10.75 -0.86
N LEU A 23 -5.55 -11.91 -0.63
CA LEU A 23 -5.79 -13.10 -1.46
C LEU A 23 -7.27 -13.51 -1.50
N GLN A 24 -8.06 -13.19 -0.47
CA GLN A 24 -9.49 -13.51 -0.47
C GLN A 24 -10.28 -12.82 -1.59
N ALA A 25 -9.75 -11.73 -2.16
CA ALA A 25 -10.34 -11.10 -3.34
C ALA A 25 -10.35 -12.05 -4.55
N TYR A 26 -9.36 -12.90 -4.69
CA TYR A 26 -9.34 -13.93 -5.74
C TYR A 26 -10.37 -15.01 -5.51
N ARG A 27 -10.62 -15.39 -4.25
CA ARG A 27 -11.69 -16.35 -3.90
C ARG A 27 -13.06 -15.82 -4.28
N ALA A 28 -13.31 -14.52 -4.02
CA ALA A 28 -14.53 -13.85 -4.46
C ALA A 28 -14.68 -13.86 -5.99
N GLY A 29 -13.55 -13.83 -6.72
CA GLY A 29 -13.48 -13.98 -8.19
C GLY A 29 -13.54 -15.43 -8.70
N GLY A 30 -13.73 -16.42 -7.83
CA GLY A 30 -13.92 -17.83 -8.19
C GLY A 30 -12.64 -18.67 -8.22
N LEU A 31 -11.49 -18.14 -7.80
CA LEU A 31 -10.24 -18.91 -7.74
C LEU A 31 -10.10 -19.67 -6.43
N ASN A 32 -9.44 -20.84 -6.49
CA ASN A 32 -9.02 -21.55 -5.28
C ASN A 32 -7.86 -20.79 -4.61
N VAL A 33 -7.97 -20.48 -3.33
CA VAL A 33 -6.98 -19.67 -2.59
C VAL A 33 -6.68 -20.35 -1.26
N PRO A 34 -5.42 -20.37 -0.81
CA PRO A 34 -5.08 -20.81 0.53
C PRO A 34 -5.96 -20.13 1.59
N HIS A 35 -6.35 -20.86 2.61
CA HIS A 35 -7.14 -20.28 3.68
C HIS A 35 -6.31 -19.23 4.44
N GLN A 36 -6.94 -18.18 4.96
CA GLN A 36 -6.23 -17.09 5.66
C GLN A 36 -5.43 -17.57 6.90
N TYR A 37 -5.74 -18.73 7.46
CA TYR A 37 -4.99 -19.35 8.57
C TYR A 37 -4.10 -20.51 8.10
N ASP A 38 -3.78 -20.59 6.80
CA ASP A 38 -2.84 -21.59 6.30
C ASP A 38 -1.45 -21.37 6.93
N PRO A 39 -0.78 -22.44 7.41
CA PRO A 39 0.57 -22.34 7.99
C PRO A 39 1.62 -21.70 7.08
N LEU A 40 1.37 -21.66 5.78
CA LEU A 40 2.18 -20.94 4.80
C LEU A 40 2.39 -19.47 5.23
N PHE A 41 1.32 -18.76 5.62
CA PHE A 41 1.40 -17.34 5.97
C PHE A 41 2.16 -17.12 7.28
N GLU A 42 1.91 -17.92 8.30
CA GLU A 42 2.68 -17.86 9.54
C GLU A 42 4.19 -18.08 9.29
N ASN A 43 4.52 -19.08 8.47
CA ASN A 43 5.89 -19.37 8.10
C ASN A 43 6.51 -18.20 7.29
N PHE A 44 5.77 -17.65 6.32
CA PHE A 44 6.17 -16.49 5.55
C PHE A 44 6.50 -15.30 6.46
N HIS A 45 5.58 -14.90 7.34
CA HIS A 45 5.78 -13.76 8.24
C HIS A 45 6.96 -13.95 9.17
N ARG A 46 7.13 -15.16 9.72
CA ARG A 46 8.25 -15.51 10.59
C ARG A 46 9.60 -15.40 9.87
N ILE A 47 9.69 -15.89 8.62
CA ILE A 47 10.93 -15.84 7.84
C ILE A 47 11.18 -14.42 7.33
N LEU A 48 10.16 -13.71 6.86
CA LEU A 48 10.23 -12.30 6.44
C LEU A 48 10.84 -11.43 7.54
N SER A 49 10.33 -11.56 8.77
CA SER A 49 10.85 -10.84 9.93
C SER A 49 12.32 -11.14 10.20
N LYS A 50 12.75 -12.41 10.08
CA LYS A 50 14.16 -12.81 10.25
C LYS A 50 15.06 -12.22 9.16
N LYS A 51 14.61 -12.25 7.90
CA LYS A 51 15.39 -11.70 6.78
C LYS A 51 15.51 -10.18 6.86
N LEU A 52 14.44 -9.49 7.23
CA LEU A 52 14.49 -8.05 7.49
C LEU A 52 15.44 -7.73 8.67
N LYS A 53 15.40 -8.51 9.74
CA LYS A 53 16.33 -8.33 10.87
C LYS A 53 17.78 -8.55 10.47
N SER A 54 18.05 -9.52 9.57
CA SER A 54 19.38 -9.75 9.01
C SER A 54 19.85 -8.59 8.13
N ALA A 55 18.96 -8.03 7.31
CA ALA A 55 19.24 -6.88 6.43
C ALA A 55 19.37 -5.56 7.21
N LEU A 56 18.73 -5.45 8.36
CA LEU A 56 18.65 -4.25 9.21
C LEU A 56 19.00 -4.59 10.66
N PRO A 57 20.27 -4.96 10.94
CA PRO A 57 20.67 -5.52 12.25
C PRO A 57 20.47 -4.56 13.42
N ASP A 58 20.60 -3.25 13.21
CA ASP A 58 20.49 -2.22 14.25
C ASP A 58 19.06 -1.69 14.45
N VAL A 59 18.08 -2.23 13.70
CA VAL A 59 16.69 -1.79 13.73
C VAL A 59 15.81 -2.84 14.40
N ASN A 60 14.84 -2.39 15.19
CA ASN A 60 13.81 -3.28 15.75
C ASN A 60 12.75 -3.56 14.68
N ILE A 61 12.54 -4.81 14.32
CA ILE A 61 11.47 -5.22 13.40
C ILE A 61 10.19 -5.44 14.19
N HIS A 62 9.22 -4.55 14.01
CA HIS A 62 7.91 -4.64 14.62
C HIS A 62 6.89 -5.18 13.59
N THR A 63 6.27 -6.30 13.89
CA THR A 63 5.28 -6.93 13.02
C THR A 63 3.88 -6.82 13.62
N ILE A 64 2.91 -6.45 12.81
CA ILE A 64 1.52 -6.29 13.24
C ILE A 64 0.57 -6.64 12.09
N SER A 65 -0.53 -7.34 12.35
CA SER A 65 -1.52 -7.51 11.29
C SER A 65 -2.24 -6.19 11.00
N MET A 66 -2.52 -5.92 9.73
CA MET A 66 -3.28 -4.74 9.32
C MET A 66 -4.67 -4.70 9.99
N ASN A 67 -5.24 -5.86 10.28
CA ASN A 67 -6.50 -5.96 11.03
C ASN A 67 -6.41 -5.33 12.43
N LYS A 68 -5.28 -5.52 13.15
CA LYS A 68 -5.08 -4.90 14.47
C LYS A 68 -4.93 -3.37 14.36
N VAL A 69 -4.21 -2.89 13.34
CA VAL A 69 -4.08 -1.44 13.07
C VAL A 69 -5.45 -0.84 12.82
N ARG A 70 -6.23 -1.47 11.96
CA ARG A 70 -7.60 -1.08 11.64
C ARG A 70 -8.50 -0.98 12.87
N LEU A 71 -8.50 -2.02 13.72
CA LEU A 71 -9.30 -2.02 14.96
C LEU A 71 -8.92 -0.87 15.90
N LYS A 72 -7.62 -0.53 16.01
CA LYS A 72 -7.17 0.60 16.80
C LYS A 72 -7.67 1.93 16.22
N ILE A 73 -7.58 2.11 14.90
CA ILE A 73 -8.09 3.32 14.23
C ILE A 73 -9.59 3.47 14.47
N TRP A 74 -10.37 2.40 14.26
CA TRP A 74 -11.82 2.46 14.46
C TRP A 74 -12.21 2.73 15.90
N LYS A 75 -11.53 2.13 16.87
CA LYS A 75 -11.75 2.43 18.28
C LYS A 75 -11.53 3.91 18.61
N GLU A 76 -10.48 4.51 18.02
CA GLU A 76 -10.22 5.94 18.21
C GLU A 76 -11.29 6.82 17.54
N VAL A 77 -11.72 6.44 16.34
CA VAL A 77 -12.81 7.12 15.63
C VAL A 77 -14.12 7.03 16.42
N GLU A 78 -14.49 5.87 16.95
CA GLU A 78 -15.70 5.66 17.76
C GLU A 78 -15.67 6.46 19.05
N ASN A 79 -14.52 6.53 19.74
CA ASN A 79 -14.37 7.34 20.95
C ASN A 79 -14.57 8.83 20.70
N ARG A 80 -14.24 9.27 19.46
CA ARG A 80 -14.26 10.66 19.07
C ARG A 80 -15.61 11.10 18.52
N ILE A 81 -16.20 10.32 17.61
CA ILE A 81 -17.46 10.66 16.95
C ILE A 81 -18.62 10.23 17.84
N GLN A 82 -19.14 11.18 18.61
CA GLN A 82 -20.32 10.96 19.44
C GLN A 82 -21.61 11.09 18.63
N ASP A 83 -21.58 11.85 17.53
CA ASP A 83 -22.74 12.14 16.69
C ASP A 83 -22.36 12.20 15.20
N MET A 84 -22.79 11.20 14.44
CA MET A 84 -22.57 11.10 13.00
C MET A 84 -23.42 12.08 12.17
N THR A 85 -24.33 12.81 12.79
CA THR A 85 -25.13 13.81 12.08
C THR A 85 -24.31 15.03 11.65
N HIS A 86 -23.24 15.35 12.37
CA HIS A 86 -22.38 16.51 12.15
C HIS A 86 -21.01 16.17 11.57
N GLU A 87 -20.59 14.93 11.66
CA GLU A 87 -19.30 14.46 11.17
C GLU A 87 -19.45 13.21 10.30
N VAL A 88 -18.55 13.03 9.33
CA VAL A 88 -18.45 11.84 8.50
C VAL A 88 -17.01 11.35 8.45
N VAL A 89 -16.83 10.04 8.44
CA VAL A 89 -15.51 9.43 8.27
C VAL A 89 -15.17 9.34 6.80
N LEU A 90 -13.98 9.84 6.42
CA LEU A 90 -13.40 9.68 5.10
C LEU A 90 -12.10 8.87 5.21
N SER A 91 -12.00 7.77 4.50
CA SER A 91 -10.77 6.99 4.40
C SER A 91 -10.10 7.19 3.06
N SER A 92 -8.79 7.40 3.04
CA SER A 92 -7.93 7.29 1.87
C SER A 92 -7.29 5.89 1.72
N CYS A 93 -7.50 5.02 2.72
CA CYS A 93 -7.07 3.62 2.71
C CYS A 93 -8.30 2.70 2.67
N GLN A 94 -8.44 1.96 1.57
CA GLN A 94 -9.58 1.06 1.35
C GLN A 94 -9.62 -0.05 2.41
N GLU A 95 -8.47 -0.57 2.79
CA GLU A 95 -8.33 -1.67 3.73
C GLU A 95 -8.88 -1.33 5.13
N ILE A 96 -8.83 -0.05 5.50
CA ILE A 96 -9.41 0.43 6.75
C ILE A 96 -10.92 0.64 6.59
N ALA A 97 -11.35 1.14 5.42
CA ALA A 97 -12.75 1.48 5.17
C ALA A 97 -13.65 0.25 4.99
N ASP A 98 -13.18 -0.79 4.29
CA ASP A 98 -13.98 -1.99 3.92
C ASP A 98 -14.56 -2.76 5.12
N SER A 99 -14.19 -2.39 6.33
CA SER A 99 -14.57 -3.10 7.55
C SER A 99 -15.30 -2.25 8.58
N TYR A 100 -15.70 -1.04 8.20
CA TYR A 100 -16.48 -0.22 9.12
C TYR A 100 -17.88 -0.79 9.31
N PRO A 101 -18.30 -1.09 10.56
CA PRO A 101 -19.59 -1.73 10.84
C PRO A 101 -20.80 -0.85 10.53
N LYS A 102 -20.60 0.45 10.40
CA LYS A 102 -21.65 1.44 10.11
C LYS A 102 -21.51 1.90 8.66
N SER A 103 -22.52 1.71 7.86
CA SER A 103 -22.61 1.93 6.41
C SER A 103 -22.30 3.34 5.89
N GLU A 104 -21.75 4.25 6.68
CA GLU A 104 -21.60 5.68 6.38
C GLU A 104 -20.15 6.14 6.16
N GLY A 105 -19.17 5.23 6.14
CA GLY A 105 -17.79 5.58 5.82
C GLY A 105 -17.64 5.94 4.34
N LEU A 106 -17.07 7.09 4.03
CA LEU A 106 -16.71 7.50 2.68
C LEU A 106 -15.30 7.03 2.36
N ILE A 107 -15.05 6.68 1.09
CA ILE A 107 -13.74 6.26 0.62
C ILE A 107 -13.30 7.19 -0.52
N LEU A 108 -12.08 7.70 -0.40
CA LEU A 108 -11.36 8.34 -1.50
C LEU A 108 -10.36 7.33 -2.07
N ASN A 109 -10.62 6.84 -3.27
CA ASN A 109 -9.77 5.85 -3.94
C ASN A 109 -8.60 6.54 -4.65
N ILE A 110 -7.58 6.85 -3.86
CA ILE A 110 -6.39 7.60 -4.26
C ILE A 110 -5.13 6.72 -4.23
N ASN A 111 -4.28 6.88 -5.24
CA ASN A 111 -2.95 6.29 -5.30
C ASN A 111 -1.88 7.34 -5.60
N ARG A 112 -0.66 7.08 -5.16
CA ARG A 112 0.53 7.73 -5.72
C ARG A 112 0.85 7.08 -7.06
N LEU A 113 1.07 7.89 -8.09
CA LEU A 113 1.42 7.41 -9.43
C LEU A 113 2.89 7.64 -9.72
N PHE A 114 3.48 6.72 -10.44
CA PHE A 114 4.89 6.67 -10.76
C PHE A 114 5.09 6.62 -12.28
N ASN A 115 6.20 7.21 -12.75
CA ASN A 115 6.62 7.12 -14.14
C ASN A 115 7.41 5.82 -14.41
N THR A 116 7.87 5.68 -15.63
CA THR A 116 8.65 4.53 -16.10
C THR A 116 10.02 4.38 -15.44
N GLU A 117 10.56 5.46 -14.88
CA GLU A 117 11.82 5.48 -14.13
C GLU A 117 11.62 5.15 -12.64
N GLY A 118 10.37 4.91 -12.21
CA GLY A 118 10.00 4.65 -10.83
C GLY A 118 10.06 5.89 -9.94
N GLU A 119 9.85 7.08 -10.53
CA GLU A 119 9.74 8.34 -9.82
C GLU A 119 8.27 8.73 -9.66
N MET A 120 7.92 9.29 -8.51
CA MET A 120 6.54 9.74 -8.24
C MET A 120 6.22 10.98 -9.08
N ILE A 121 5.13 10.90 -9.85
CA ILE A 121 4.66 12.01 -10.73
C ILE A 121 3.44 12.73 -10.18
N GLY A 122 2.70 12.14 -9.24
CA GLY A 122 1.53 12.77 -8.64
C GLY A 122 0.58 11.80 -7.98
N TYR A 123 -0.67 12.23 -7.83
CA TYR A 123 -1.77 11.44 -7.27
C TYR A 123 -2.85 11.22 -8.33
N GLY A 124 -3.36 10.00 -8.40
CA GLY A 124 -4.44 9.61 -9.32
C GLY A 124 -5.40 8.64 -8.66
N PRO A 125 -6.43 8.16 -9.41
CA PRO A 125 -7.38 7.21 -8.89
C PRO A 125 -6.74 5.83 -8.68
N ARG A 126 -7.36 5.01 -7.84
CA ARG A 126 -7.10 3.56 -7.84
C ARG A 126 -7.73 2.91 -9.07
N HIS A 127 -7.24 1.72 -9.43
CA HIS A 127 -7.76 0.98 -10.59
C HIS A 127 -9.27 0.72 -10.44
N GLY A 128 -10.01 0.98 -11.52
CA GLY A 128 -11.46 0.80 -11.58
C GLY A 128 -12.30 1.93 -10.96
N PHE A 129 -11.66 3.01 -10.49
CA PHE A 129 -12.37 4.15 -9.93
C PHE A 129 -12.29 5.39 -10.83
N LYS A 130 -13.24 6.30 -10.66
CA LYS A 130 -13.31 7.59 -11.36
C LYS A 130 -12.05 8.43 -11.13
N PRO A 131 -11.72 9.37 -12.03
CA PRO A 131 -10.72 10.41 -11.80
C PRO A 131 -10.91 11.13 -10.46
N LEU A 132 -9.83 11.60 -9.85
CA LEU A 132 -9.91 12.17 -8.50
C LEU A 132 -10.79 13.41 -8.41
N ASP A 133 -10.83 14.24 -9.45
CA ASP A 133 -11.69 15.44 -9.52
C ASP A 133 -13.18 15.06 -9.49
N GLU A 134 -13.58 13.97 -10.14
CA GLU A 134 -14.95 13.44 -10.06
C GLU A 134 -15.24 12.82 -8.70
N GLN A 135 -14.28 12.07 -8.12
CA GLN A 135 -14.44 11.53 -6.77
C GLN A 135 -14.61 12.64 -5.74
N PHE A 136 -13.85 13.74 -5.85
CA PHE A 136 -14.01 14.88 -4.95
C PHE A 136 -15.37 15.58 -5.12
N LYS A 137 -15.91 15.69 -6.34
CA LYS A 137 -17.29 16.20 -6.56
C LYS A 137 -18.31 15.31 -5.88
N ASP A 138 -18.23 13.99 -6.10
CA ASP A 138 -19.13 13.02 -5.44
C ASP A 138 -19.04 13.12 -3.89
N LEU A 139 -17.83 13.38 -3.36
CA LEU A 139 -17.63 13.55 -1.92
C LEU A 139 -18.30 14.79 -1.38
N VAL A 140 -18.27 15.94 -2.07
CA VAL A 140 -18.97 17.17 -1.65
C VAL A 140 -20.45 16.91 -1.43
N GLU A 141 -21.09 16.21 -2.38
CA GLU A 141 -22.51 15.87 -2.29
C GLU A 141 -22.80 14.93 -1.11
N LYS A 142 -21.97 13.90 -0.92
CA LYS A 142 -22.15 12.92 0.16
C LYS A 142 -21.86 13.47 1.54
N ILE A 143 -20.88 14.37 1.67
CA ILE A 143 -20.56 15.05 2.93
C ILE A 143 -21.70 15.98 3.35
N ALA A 144 -22.36 16.63 2.38
CA ALA A 144 -23.59 17.41 2.60
C ALA A 144 -23.46 18.46 3.75
N GLY A 145 -22.34 19.18 3.77
CA GLY A 145 -22.08 20.23 4.77
C GLY A 145 -21.56 19.75 6.13
N ARG A 146 -21.46 18.43 6.35
CA ARG A 146 -20.83 17.86 7.56
C ARG A 146 -19.32 18.10 7.56
N SER A 147 -18.69 18.07 8.71
CA SER A 147 -17.22 18.02 8.81
C SER A 147 -16.69 16.60 8.63
N VAL A 148 -15.39 16.48 8.40
CA VAL A 148 -14.73 15.22 8.08
C VAL A 148 -13.73 14.83 9.17
N VAL A 149 -13.76 13.56 9.58
CA VAL A 149 -12.67 12.85 10.24
C VAL A 149 -11.96 12.01 9.17
N LEU A 150 -10.73 12.40 8.83
CA LEU A 150 -9.91 11.68 7.84
C LEU A 150 -9.14 10.56 8.53
N ILE A 151 -9.17 9.34 7.94
CA ILE A 151 -8.42 8.19 8.44
C ILE A 151 -7.44 7.66 7.38
N GLU A 152 -6.27 7.19 7.85
CA GLU A 152 -5.20 6.66 7.00
C GLU A 152 -4.43 5.56 7.75
N ASP A 153 -3.88 4.59 7.04
CA ASP A 153 -3.07 3.51 7.62
C ASP A 153 -1.69 3.99 8.10
N GLY A 154 -1.04 4.86 7.35
CA GLY A 154 0.26 5.37 7.74
C GLY A 154 0.72 6.62 7.00
N ALA A 155 1.60 7.38 7.64
CA ALA A 155 2.21 8.57 7.08
C ALA A 155 3.74 8.52 7.18
N PHE A 156 4.42 8.20 6.07
CA PHE A 156 5.88 8.26 5.99
C PHE A 156 6.37 9.69 5.78
N THR A 157 5.95 10.34 4.68
CA THR A 157 6.18 11.77 4.42
C THR A 157 4.93 12.62 4.65
N GLY A 158 3.79 12.00 4.84
CA GLY A 158 2.48 12.66 4.94
C GLY A 158 1.97 13.26 3.61
N GLY A 159 2.61 12.93 2.48
CA GLY A 159 2.29 13.53 1.18
C GLY A 159 0.84 13.32 0.76
N THR A 160 0.32 12.10 0.85
CA THR A 160 -1.06 11.75 0.49
C THR A 160 -2.06 12.53 1.36
N ILE A 161 -1.86 12.50 2.67
CA ILE A 161 -2.73 13.22 3.62
C ILE A 161 -2.72 14.73 3.32
N ARG A 162 -1.53 15.33 3.10
CA ARG A 162 -1.43 16.76 2.73
C ARG A 162 -2.19 17.09 1.44
N TYR A 163 -2.09 16.23 0.43
CA TYR A 163 -2.82 16.40 -0.82
C TYR A 163 -4.33 16.38 -0.56
N VAL A 164 -4.85 15.39 0.17
CA VAL A 164 -6.26 15.24 0.50
C VAL A 164 -6.75 16.45 1.32
N LEU A 165 -6.02 16.84 2.37
CA LEU A 165 -6.37 18.01 3.21
C LEU A 165 -6.45 19.29 2.39
N LYS A 166 -5.51 19.54 1.47
CA LYS A 166 -5.54 20.71 0.58
C LYS A 166 -6.73 20.68 -0.37
N ALA A 167 -7.03 19.52 -0.96
CA ALA A 167 -8.17 19.35 -1.86
C ALA A 167 -9.50 19.59 -1.13
N LEU A 168 -9.70 18.97 0.03
CA LEU A 168 -10.92 19.16 0.84
C LEU A 168 -11.09 20.62 1.28
N ARG A 169 -10.00 21.27 1.72
CA ARG A 169 -10.02 22.70 2.06
C ARG A 169 -10.41 23.59 0.87
N GLY A 170 -9.86 23.29 -0.34
CA GLY A 170 -10.21 24.00 -1.58
C GLY A 170 -11.68 23.87 -1.96
N LEU A 171 -12.34 22.81 -1.52
CA LEU A 171 -13.78 22.56 -1.69
C LEU A 171 -14.64 23.10 -0.53
N GLY A 172 -14.05 23.83 0.43
CA GLY A 172 -14.76 24.35 1.59
C GLY A 172 -15.12 23.31 2.65
N ILE A 173 -14.57 22.08 2.55
CA ILE A 173 -14.85 21.00 3.49
C ILE A 173 -13.93 21.14 4.70
N LYS A 174 -14.52 21.19 5.90
CA LYS A 174 -13.81 21.25 7.17
C LYS A 174 -13.36 19.85 7.58
N VAL A 175 -12.05 19.67 7.83
CA VAL A 175 -11.50 18.47 8.47
C VAL A 175 -11.24 18.77 9.93
N THR A 176 -11.92 18.08 10.83
CA THR A 176 -11.85 18.28 12.30
C THR A 176 -10.78 17.42 12.93
N ALA A 177 -10.50 16.25 12.34
CA ALA A 177 -9.47 15.37 12.81
C ALA A 177 -8.83 14.54 11.69
N VAL A 178 -7.60 14.10 11.96
CA VAL A 178 -6.91 13.05 11.21
C VAL A 178 -6.48 11.96 12.17
N VAL A 179 -6.86 10.71 11.90
CA VAL A 179 -6.47 9.53 12.68
C VAL A 179 -5.61 8.63 11.80
N ILE A 180 -4.40 8.34 12.23
CA ILE A 180 -3.37 7.62 11.47
C ILE A 180 -2.91 6.39 12.25
N GLY A 181 -2.70 5.27 11.55
CA GLY A 181 -2.13 4.06 12.14
C GLY A 181 -0.69 4.30 12.63
N PHE A 182 0.20 4.60 11.71
CA PHE A 182 1.62 4.87 11.98
C PHE A 182 2.03 6.23 11.41
N CYS A 183 2.92 6.94 12.09
CA CYS A 183 3.39 8.23 11.59
C CYS A 183 4.85 8.49 11.95
N ARG A 184 5.66 8.88 10.97
CA ARG A 184 7.01 9.41 11.26
C ARG A 184 6.90 10.78 11.93
N THR A 185 7.81 11.05 12.86
CA THR A 185 7.86 12.32 13.60
C THR A 185 7.86 13.55 12.68
N GLN A 186 8.63 13.50 11.59
CA GLN A 186 8.66 14.61 10.62
C GLN A 186 7.33 14.80 9.88
N ALA A 187 6.65 13.68 9.52
CA ALA A 187 5.34 13.74 8.91
C ALA A 187 4.30 14.28 9.89
N TYR A 188 4.35 13.85 11.16
CA TYR A 188 3.48 14.34 12.23
C TYR A 188 3.58 15.87 12.39
N ALA A 189 4.80 16.41 12.55
CA ALA A 189 5.01 17.84 12.68
C ALA A 189 4.42 18.63 11.51
N SER A 190 4.75 18.21 10.27
CA SER A 190 4.26 18.84 9.04
C SER A 190 2.73 18.76 8.86
N LEU A 191 2.10 17.67 9.30
CA LEU A 191 0.64 17.52 9.25
C LEU A 191 -0.04 18.34 10.33
N LYS A 192 0.56 18.43 11.52
CA LYS A 192 0.03 19.22 12.63
C LYS A 192 0.00 20.70 12.31
N GLU A 193 1.02 21.22 11.63
CA GLU A 193 1.05 22.62 11.16
C GLU A 193 -0.06 22.92 10.12
N LEU A 194 -0.39 21.95 9.27
CA LEU A 194 -1.39 22.12 8.22
C LEU A 194 -2.82 21.98 8.75
N LEU A 195 -3.01 21.18 9.78
CA LEU A 195 -4.34 20.79 10.27
C LEU A 195 -4.82 21.75 11.36
N ASN A 196 -5.94 22.47 11.09
CA ASN A 196 -6.69 23.23 12.12
C ASN A 196 -7.64 22.28 12.88
N GLY A 197 -7.09 21.20 13.44
CA GLY A 197 -7.87 20.16 14.07
C GLY A 197 -6.97 19.23 14.89
N GLU A 198 -7.51 18.08 15.23
CA GLU A 198 -6.80 17.08 16.02
C GLU A 198 -6.06 16.07 15.13
N LEU A 199 -4.83 15.76 15.49
CA LEU A 199 -4.02 14.73 14.84
C LEU A 199 -3.70 13.64 15.86
N THR A 200 -4.24 12.44 15.63
CA THR A 200 -4.02 11.25 16.48
C THR A 200 -3.26 10.20 15.71
N VAL A 201 -2.25 9.61 16.35
CA VAL A 201 -1.52 8.44 15.85
C VAL A 201 -1.78 7.29 16.82
N VAL A 202 -2.43 6.22 16.35
CA VAL A 202 -2.90 5.14 17.23
C VAL A 202 -1.79 4.17 17.64
N ASP A 203 -0.73 4.08 16.84
CA ASP A 203 0.49 3.32 17.15
C ASP A 203 1.71 4.25 17.14
N SER A 204 1.93 4.92 18.25
CA SER A 204 3.11 5.78 18.42
C SER A 204 4.34 4.90 18.63
N LEU A 205 5.19 4.85 17.62
CA LEU A 205 6.44 4.11 17.63
C LEU A 205 7.62 5.06 17.72
N ASP A 206 8.49 4.81 18.67
CA ASP A 206 9.69 5.60 18.82
C ASP A 206 10.58 5.43 17.57
N ASN A 207 10.93 6.56 16.95
CA ASN A 207 11.86 6.63 15.84
C ASN A 207 11.50 5.67 14.67
N LEU A 208 10.30 5.80 14.08
CA LEU A 208 9.88 5.00 12.93
C LEU A 208 10.85 5.20 11.75
N VAL A 209 11.64 4.18 11.43
CA VAL A 209 12.59 4.16 10.31
C VAL A 209 11.84 4.06 8.98
N ASP A 210 10.99 3.03 8.86
CA ASP A 210 10.12 2.81 7.70
C ASP A 210 8.96 1.90 8.08
N TRP A 211 7.99 1.82 7.17
CA TRP A 211 6.85 0.94 7.24
C TRP A 211 6.53 0.39 5.86
N ILE A 212 6.32 -0.92 5.80
CA ILE A 212 5.95 -1.62 4.57
C ILE A 212 4.83 -2.61 4.84
N PRO A 213 3.77 -2.63 4.03
CA PRO A 213 2.84 -3.75 4.01
C PRO A 213 3.48 -4.92 3.26
N ASP A 214 3.29 -6.14 3.76
CA ASP A 214 3.90 -7.34 3.19
C ASP A 214 3.43 -7.64 1.76
N HIS A 215 2.21 -7.22 1.39
CA HIS A 215 1.68 -7.38 0.04
C HIS A 215 2.48 -6.63 -1.04
N ASP A 216 3.18 -5.54 -0.69
CA ASP A 216 4.05 -4.82 -1.63
C ASP A 216 5.30 -5.62 -2.02
N LEU A 217 5.61 -6.67 -1.25
CA LEU A 217 6.72 -7.59 -1.49
C LEU A 217 6.32 -8.84 -2.31
N ILE A 218 5.03 -9.10 -2.51
CA ILE A 218 4.53 -10.31 -3.17
C ILE A 218 3.85 -9.92 -4.49
N PRO A 219 4.52 -10.12 -5.66
CA PRO A 219 3.93 -9.83 -6.95
C PRO A 219 2.58 -10.49 -7.16
N PHE A 220 1.69 -9.84 -7.89
CA PHE A 220 0.33 -10.25 -8.18
C PHE A 220 -0.65 -10.26 -6.99
N ILE A 221 -0.24 -9.89 -5.80
CA ILE A 221 -1.24 -9.63 -4.73
C ILE A 221 -2.04 -8.36 -5.10
N PRO A 222 -3.36 -8.33 -4.87
CA PRO A 222 -4.17 -7.14 -5.14
C PRO A 222 -3.60 -5.88 -4.45
N ASN A 223 -3.45 -4.81 -5.23
CA ASN A 223 -2.82 -3.53 -4.85
C ASN A 223 -1.31 -3.61 -4.54
N CYS A 224 -0.60 -4.66 -4.95
CA CYS A 224 0.86 -4.76 -4.79
C CYS A 224 1.58 -3.65 -5.55
N GLY A 225 2.53 -3.02 -4.89
CA GLY A 225 3.56 -2.21 -5.52
C GLY A 225 3.16 -0.78 -5.89
N ARG A 226 4.04 -0.12 -6.60
CA ARG A 226 3.91 1.27 -7.05
C ARG A 226 3.33 1.32 -8.45
N VAL A 227 2.14 1.89 -8.58
CA VAL A 227 1.34 1.84 -9.80
C VAL A 227 1.84 2.88 -10.81
N LEU A 228 1.95 2.47 -12.09
CA LEU A 228 2.28 3.39 -13.17
C LEU A 228 1.12 4.29 -13.49
N GLY A 229 1.47 5.55 -13.69
CA GLY A 229 0.56 6.59 -14.15
C GLY A 229 1.13 7.40 -15.28
N GLU A 230 0.28 8.24 -15.80
CA GLU A 230 0.62 9.25 -16.80
C GLU A 230 -0.10 10.55 -16.50
N GLN A 231 0.50 11.63 -16.92
CA GLN A 231 -0.12 12.94 -16.86
C GLN A 231 -0.65 13.29 -18.24
N SER A 232 -1.94 13.58 -18.33
CA SER A 232 -2.53 14.08 -19.58
C SER A 232 -2.01 15.48 -19.93
N PRO A 233 -2.15 15.93 -21.17
CA PRO A 233 -1.85 17.31 -21.56
C PRO A 233 -2.62 18.38 -20.75
N THR A 234 -3.76 18.01 -20.18
CA THR A 234 -4.57 18.87 -19.32
C THR A 234 -4.12 18.89 -17.87
N GLY A 235 -3.08 18.13 -17.51
CA GLY A 235 -2.56 18.03 -16.15
C GLY A 235 -3.26 16.97 -15.28
N LEU A 236 -4.29 16.29 -15.79
CA LEU A 236 -4.97 15.21 -15.07
C LEU A 236 -4.09 13.97 -15.00
N MET A 237 -4.09 13.32 -13.85
CA MET A 237 -3.38 12.08 -13.62
C MET A 237 -4.30 10.88 -13.86
N SER A 238 -3.82 9.92 -14.65
CA SER A 238 -4.51 8.65 -14.92
C SER A 238 -3.58 7.46 -14.73
N LEU A 239 -4.15 6.27 -14.60
CA LEU A 239 -3.38 5.03 -14.57
C LEU A 239 -2.96 4.64 -15.98
N GLN A 240 -1.72 4.19 -16.13
CA GLN A 240 -1.33 3.46 -17.33
C GLN A 240 -1.93 2.06 -17.28
N THR A 241 -2.77 1.76 -18.26
CA THR A 241 -3.39 0.45 -18.39
C THR A 241 -3.07 -0.18 -19.73
N GLU A 242 -3.07 -1.51 -19.76
CA GLU A 242 -2.95 -2.29 -20.98
C GLU A 242 -4.07 -3.33 -20.98
N ASN A 243 -4.96 -3.25 -21.97
CA ASN A 243 -6.15 -4.10 -22.04
C ASN A 243 -6.95 -4.12 -20.73
N GLY A 244 -7.08 -2.97 -20.08
CA GLY A 244 -7.79 -2.82 -18.81
C GLY A 244 -7.02 -3.23 -17.55
N ALA A 245 -5.79 -3.72 -17.67
CA ALA A 245 -4.94 -4.05 -16.52
C ALA A 245 -3.98 -2.90 -16.20
N SER A 246 -3.90 -2.47 -14.95
CA SER A 246 -2.88 -1.54 -14.49
C SER A 246 -1.50 -2.21 -14.41
N ARG A 247 -0.45 -1.41 -14.34
CA ARG A 247 0.93 -1.86 -14.21
C ARG A 247 1.52 -1.35 -12.91
N ALA A 248 2.35 -2.17 -12.26
CA ALA A 248 2.99 -1.76 -11.02
C ALA A 248 4.40 -2.34 -10.87
N TYR A 249 5.18 -1.69 -10.02
CA TYR A 249 6.49 -2.13 -9.56
C TYR A 249 6.35 -2.71 -8.15
N PRO A 250 6.33 -4.05 -7.95
CA PRO A 250 6.57 -4.63 -6.65
C PRO A 250 7.85 -4.08 -6.02
N TYR A 251 7.93 -3.99 -4.69
CA TYR A 251 9.09 -3.36 -4.04
C TYR A 251 10.37 -4.17 -4.10
N ILE A 252 10.29 -5.44 -4.54
CA ILE A 252 11.41 -6.38 -4.61
C ILE A 252 12.13 -6.32 -5.96
N LEU A 253 13.39 -6.82 -5.97
CA LEU A 253 14.12 -7.08 -7.21
C LEU A 253 13.43 -8.21 -8.02
N PRO A 254 13.53 -8.20 -9.35
CA PRO A 254 14.15 -7.17 -10.19
C PRO A 254 13.22 -5.99 -10.51
N PHE A 255 12.00 -5.94 -9.95
CA PHE A 255 10.96 -4.98 -10.32
C PHE A 255 11.22 -3.58 -9.81
N GLY A 256 11.61 -3.44 -8.54
CA GLY A 256 11.60 -2.19 -7.81
C GLY A 256 12.96 -1.78 -7.23
N LYS A 257 12.95 -0.62 -6.57
CA LYS A 257 14.11 -0.02 -5.89
C LYS A 257 13.95 -0.21 -4.38
N MET A 258 14.23 -1.43 -3.87
CA MET A 258 13.99 -1.80 -2.47
C MET A 258 14.69 -0.88 -1.47
N GLU A 259 15.92 -0.43 -1.76
CA GLU A 259 16.64 0.52 -0.93
C GLU A 259 15.90 1.87 -0.80
N LYS A 260 15.35 2.37 -1.91
CA LYS A 260 14.65 3.66 -1.96
C LYS A 260 13.21 3.58 -1.44
N TRP A 261 12.57 2.43 -1.56
CA TRP A 261 11.13 2.28 -1.31
C TRP A 261 10.77 1.55 -0.03
N ALA A 262 11.69 0.74 0.47
CA ALA A 262 11.52 -0.07 1.67
C ALA A 262 12.68 0.07 2.65
N SER A 263 13.59 1.02 2.43
CA SER A 263 14.77 1.27 3.28
C SER A 263 15.62 0.01 3.57
N VAL A 264 15.55 -1.00 2.69
CA VAL A 264 16.34 -2.23 2.81
C VAL A 264 17.64 -2.07 2.01
N PRO A 265 18.83 -2.18 2.64
CA PRO A 265 20.11 -2.06 1.96
C PRO A 265 20.27 -3.05 0.82
N THR A 266 21.02 -2.67 -0.20
CA THR A 266 21.26 -3.48 -1.41
C THR A 266 21.78 -4.88 -1.09
N ASP A 267 22.67 -5.01 -0.09
CA ASP A 267 23.24 -6.30 0.33
C ASP A 267 22.16 -7.28 0.86
N GLY A 268 21.12 -6.76 1.54
CA GLY A 268 20.00 -7.56 2.03
C GLY A 268 18.88 -7.75 1.00
N ALA A 269 18.81 -6.88 0.00
CA ALA A 269 17.70 -6.82 -0.95
C ALA A 269 17.60 -8.08 -1.83
N ARG A 270 18.73 -8.67 -2.25
CA ARG A 270 18.77 -9.87 -3.11
C ARG A 270 18.17 -11.08 -2.41
N ASP A 271 18.67 -11.41 -1.22
CA ASP A 271 18.21 -12.56 -0.44
C ASP A 271 16.74 -12.42 -0.04
N LEU A 272 16.31 -11.22 0.35
CA LEU A 272 14.92 -10.92 0.67
C LEU A 272 14.03 -11.05 -0.57
N SER A 273 14.45 -10.53 -1.72
CA SER A 273 13.68 -10.59 -2.97
C SER A 273 13.51 -12.02 -3.47
N ARG A 274 14.56 -12.84 -3.43
CA ARG A 274 14.47 -14.27 -3.76
C ARG A 274 13.46 -14.98 -2.86
N PHE A 275 13.54 -14.76 -1.56
CA PHE A 275 12.59 -15.32 -0.60
C PHE A 275 11.14 -14.91 -0.91
N CYS A 276 10.88 -13.65 -1.21
CA CYS A 276 9.55 -13.16 -1.55
C CYS A 276 9.02 -13.78 -2.85
N LEU A 277 9.89 -13.96 -3.86
CA LEU A 277 9.53 -14.65 -5.11
C LEU A 277 9.26 -16.14 -4.91
N ASP A 278 10.08 -16.84 -4.10
CA ASP A 278 9.83 -18.24 -3.74
C ASP A 278 8.50 -18.40 -2.99
N THR A 279 8.19 -17.48 -2.07
CA THR A 279 6.88 -17.45 -1.38
C THR A 279 5.75 -17.20 -2.36
N SER A 280 5.92 -16.26 -3.32
CA SER A 280 4.92 -16.00 -4.35
C SER A 280 4.65 -17.26 -5.20
N ILE A 281 5.71 -17.95 -5.62
CA ILE A 281 5.62 -19.22 -6.36
C ILE A 281 4.84 -20.26 -5.54
N GLU A 282 5.12 -20.39 -4.25
CA GLU A 282 4.42 -21.32 -3.37
C GLU A 282 2.93 -20.97 -3.24
N ILE A 283 2.58 -19.70 -3.01
CA ILE A 283 1.19 -19.22 -2.93
C ILE A 283 0.43 -19.59 -4.22
N PHE A 284 0.96 -19.20 -5.38
CA PHE A 284 0.27 -19.43 -6.66
C PHE A 284 0.27 -20.91 -7.09
N SER A 285 1.25 -21.71 -6.66
CA SER A 285 1.24 -23.17 -6.86
C SER A 285 0.06 -23.85 -6.14
N ARG A 286 -0.31 -23.34 -4.95
CA ARG A 286 -1.48 -23.83 -4.21
C ARG A 286 -2.81 -23.33 -4.79
N MET A 287 -2.81 -22.20 -5.50
CA MET A 287 -3.99 -21.71 -6.20
C MET A 287 -4.26 -22.49 -7.49
N GLY A 288 -3.20 -22.89 -8.21
CA GLY A 288 -3.27 -23.68 -9.43
C GLY A 288 -1.95 -23.61 -10.22
N PRO A 289 -1.33 -24.76 -10.58
CA PRO A 289 0.00 -24.78 -11.18
C PRO A 289 0.08 -24.09 -12.55
N LYS A 290 -1.04 -23.94 -13.24
CA LYS A 290 -1.14 -23.33 -14.58
C LYS A 290 -1.95 -22.05 -14.62
N ILE A 291 -2.18 -21.41 -13.46
CA ILE A 291 -2.94 -20.15 -13.42
C ILE A 291 -2.23 -19.06 -14.23
N THR A 292 -2.98 -18.40 -15.10
CA THR A 292 -2.46 -17.35 -15.97
C THR A 292 -2.66 -15.95 -15.35
N ILE A 293 -1.89 -14.99 -15.83
CA ILE A 293 -2.02 -13.58 -15.43
C ILE A 293 -3.43 -13.05 -15.77
N GLY A 294 -3.97 -13.45 -16.94
CA GLY A 294 -5.31 -13.07 -17.36
C GLY A 294 -6.40 -13.58 -16.41
N GLU A 295 -6.27 -14.80 -15.90
CA GLU A 295 -7.21 -15.35 -14.91
C GLU A 295 -7.16 -14.60 -13.59
N LEU A 296 -5.96 -14.22 -13.11
CA LEU A 296 -5.83 -13.40 -11.91
C LEU A 296 -6.51 -12.03 -12.06
N ILE A 297 -6.24 -11.34 -13.18
CA ILE A 297 -6.81 -10.01 -13.45
C ILE A 297 -8.33 -10.09 -13.64
N LYS A 298 -8.84 -11.14 -14.30
CA LYS A 298 -10.28 -11.38 -14.44
C LYS A 298 -10.96 -11.63 -13.08
N ALA A 299 -10.30 -12.39 -12.22
CA ALA A 299 -10.82 -12.68 -10.87
C ALA A 299 -10.75 -11.46 -9.93
N CYS A 300 -9.73 -10.61 -10.08
CA CYS A 300 -9.59 -9.39 -9.29
C CYS A 300 -8.98 -8.26 -10.14
N PRO A 301 -9.80 -7.32 -10.66
CA PRO A 301 -9.30 -6.19 -11.47
C PRO A 301 -8.29 -5.28 -10.76
N ARG A 302 -8.20 -5.33 -9.42
CA ARG A 302 -7.21 -4.58 -8.63
C ARG A 302 -5.79 -5.15 -8.68
N VAL A 303 -5.59 -6.22 -9.41
CA VAL A 303 -4.27 -6.81 -9.64
C VAL A 303 -3.57 -6.05 -10.76
N SER A 304 -2.35 -5.62 -10.49
CA SER A 304 -1.51 -4.99 -11.49
C SER A 304 -0.56 -6.00 -12.12
N LYS A 305 -0.25 -5.84 -13.39
CA LYS A 305 0.84 -6.58 -14.06
C LYS A 305 2.18 -6.10 -13.49
N PRO A 306 2.99 -6.96 -12.88
CA PRO A 306 4.33 -6.57 -12.41
C PRO A 306 5.22 -6.25 -13.61
N ILE A 307 5.94 -5.13 -13.50
CA ILE A 307 6.90 -4.69 -14.52
C ILE A 307 8.24 -4.35 -13.87
N VAL A 308 9.30 -4.43 -14.66
CA VAL A 308 10.66 -4.08 -14.25
C VAL A 308 10.97 -2.64 -14.66
N ILE A 309 11.56 -1.87 -13.76
CA ILE A 309 11.95 -0.48 -14.05
C ILE A 309 12.93 -0.47 -15.23
N GLY A 310 12.65 0.39 -16.22
CA GLY A 310 13.47 0.54 -17.43
C GLY A 310 13.17 -0.48 -18.53
N GLU A 311 12.32 -1.47 -18.30
CA GLU A 311 11.94 -2.49 -19.30
C GLU A 311 10.50 -2.27 -19.79
N HIS A 312 10.32 -1.37 -20.76
CA HIS A 312 8.97 -0.96 -21.18
C HIS A 312 8.34 -1.84 -22.25
N SER A 313 9.10 -2.73 -22.89
CA SER A 313 8.65 -3.52 -24.05
C SER A 313 8.35 -4.98 -23.74
N ASN A 314 8.76 -5.51 -22.59
CA ASN A 314 8.65 -6.93 -22.24
C ASN A 314 7.61 -7.18 -21.14
N PHE A 315 6.35 -6.85 -21.44
CA PHE A 315 5.26 -7.18 -20.52
C PHE A 315 4.87 -8.65 -20.66
N PRO A 316 4.60 -9.35 -19.54
CA PRO A 316 4.02 -10.68 -19.65
C PRO A 316 2.64 -10.58 -20.31
N SER A 317 2.37 -11.48 -21.27
CA SER A 317 1.06 -11.58 -21.88
C SER A 317 0.01 -12.09 -20.87
N PHE A 318 -1.27 -11.92 -21.17
CA PHE A 318 -2.34 -12.44 -20.32
C PHE A 318 -2.32 -13.97 -20.22
N ASP A 319 -1.82 -14.65 -21.25
CA ASP A 319 -1.70 -16.13 -21.30
C ASP A 319 -0.46 -16.66 -20.59
N THR A 320 0.42 -15.79 -20.07
CA THR A 320 1.62 -16.20 -19.34
C THR A 320 1.22 -16.85 -18.03
N GLU A 321 1.74 -18.06 -17.77
CA GLU A 321 1.59 -18.71 -16.47
C GLU A 321 2.32 -17.92 -15.38
N VAL A 322 1.62 -17.62 -14.28
CA VAL A 322 2.13 -16.81 -13.18
C VAL A 322 3.40 -17.40 -12.59
N ILE A 323 3.41 -18.72 -12.36
CA ILE A 323 4.55 -19.42 -11.75
C ILE A 323 5.78 -19.37 -12.68
N GLU A 324 5.59 -19.55 -13.96
CA GLU A 324 6.67 -19.46 -14.94
C GLU A 324 7.28 -18.06 -15.00
N PHE A 325 6.42 -17.03 -14.99
CA PHE A 325 6.86 -15.65 -14.92
C PHE A 325 7.69 -15.38 -13.64
N LEU A 326 7.19 -15.78 -12.47
CA LEU A 326 7.87 -15.58 -11.20
C LEU A 326 9.22 -16.30 -11.13
N LYS A 327 9.32 -17.54 -11.65
CA LYS A 327 10.60 -18.28 -11.76
C LYS A 327 11.61 -17.52 -12.60
N ARG A 328 11.21 -17.05 -13.78
CA ARG A 328 12.08 -16.23 -14.64
C ARG A 328 12.57 -14.95 -13.94
N MET A 329 11.71 -14.29 -13.15
CA MET A 329 12.09 -13.09 -12.40
C MET A 329 13.05 -13.43 -11.25
N ARG A 330 12.84 -14.54 -10.56
CA ARG A 330 13.74 -15.03 -9.52
C ARG A 330 15.13 -15.33 -10.06
N ASP A 331 15.21 -16.00 -11.23
CA ASP A 331 16.46 -16.37 -11.85
C ASP A 331 17.27 -15.16 -12.39
N ARG A 332 16.63 -13.99 -12.51
CA ARG A 332 17.30 -12.71 -12.84
C ARG A 332 17.97 -12.04 -11.63
N ILE A 333 17.73 -12.51 -10.41
CA ILE A 333 18.37 -11.97 -9.21
C ILE A 333 19.67 -12.72 -8.99
N GLU A 334 20.71 -12.30 -9.67
CA GLU A 334 22.07 -12.85 -9.54
C GLU A 334 22.82 -12.29 -8.32
#